data_99565fd03f83a6301257cfd881d1219e
#
_entry.id   99565fd03f83a6301257cfd881d1219e
#
_cell.length_a   1.000
_cell.length_b   1.000
_cell.length_c   1.000
_cell.angle_alpha   90.00
_cell.angle_beta   90.00
_cell.angle_gamma   90.00
#
_symmetry.space_group_name_H-M   'P 1'
#
loop_
_entity.id
_entity.type
_entity.pdbx_description
1 polymer ?
#
loop_
_entity_poly.entity_id
_entity_poly.type
_entity_poly.pdbx_seq_one_letter_code
_entity_poly.pdbx_strand_id
1 'polypeptide(L)'
;EYENFGSKNYSSATFRIVNIWRPTGKLQLRTSIWQEVNPSLNPLATIRRERVFRFLPNWRVSAKQSFEILFEFQNDVLRDNPFTDGNDDVLDEDLITTYLQWNYQPSEHITIQSRVQKSKRQSDGVFRNFDSNLVFLNLQVRW
;
A
#
# COMPACT_ATOMS: atom_id res chain seq x y z
N GLU A 1 -16.29 33.41 26.52
CA GLU A 1 -16.29 33.62 25.04
C GLU A 1 -15.54 32.45 24.42
N TYR A 2 -16.28 31.56 23.79
CA TYR A 2 -15.67 30.47 23.00
C TYR A 2 -15.40 31.06 21.63
N GLU A 3 -14.13 31.30 21.32
CA GLU A 3 -13.72 31.70 19.97
C GLU A 3 -14.06 30.59 18.98
N ASN A 4 -14.77 30.96 17.90
CA ASN A 4 -15.11 30.12 16.79
C ASN A 4 -13.84 29.48 16.20
N PHE A 5 -13.64 28.20 16.45
CA PHE A 5 -12.79 27.39 15.59
C PHE A 5 -13.44 27.38 14.20
N GLY A 6 -12.94 28.23 13.32
CA GLY A 6 -13.37 28.23 11.93
C GLY A 6 -13.21 26.81 11.39
N SER A 7 -14.33 26.16 11.08
CA SER A 7 -14.30 24.85 10.44
C SER A 7 -13.58 25.02 9.10
N LYS A 8 -12.31 24.59 9.05
CA LYS A 8 -11.58 24.49 7.78
C LYS A 8 -12.33 23.46 6.94
N ASN A 9 -13.12 23.94 6.00
CA ASN A 9 -13.84 23.08 5.05
C ASN A 9 -12.83 22.38 4.15
N TYR A 10 -12.57 21.12 4.44
CA TYR A 10 -11.74 20.27 3.60
C TYR A 10 -12.66 19.50 2.64
N SER A 11 -12.48 19.73 1.34
CA SER A 11 -13.16 18.98 0.29
C SER A 11 -12.15 18.10 -0.44
N SER A 12 -12.30 16.80 -0.37
CA SER A 12 -11.51 15.85 -1.13
C SER A 12 -12.37 14.70 -1.63
N ALA A 13 -12.13 14.28 -2.86
CA ALA A 13 -12.82 13.15 -3.45
C ALA A 13 -12.19 11.83 -2.96
N THR A 14 -13.01 10.90 -2.54
CA THR A 14 -12.63 9.50 -2.29
C THR A 14 -13.14 8.66 -3.44
N PHE A 15 -12.28 7.84 -4.02
CA PHE A 15 -12.65 6.91 -5.09
C PHE A 15 -11.79 5.66 -5.08
N ARG A 16 -12.31 4.58 -5.67
CA ARG A 16 -11.57 3.33 -5.88
C ARG A 16 -11.98 2.73 -7.21
N ILE A 17 -10.98 2.46 -8.05
CA ILE A 17 -11.15 1.79 -9.34
C ILE A 17 -10.35 0.48 -9.27
N VAL A 18 -10.99 -0.63 -9.63
CA VAL A 18 -10.34 -1.95 -9.71
C VAL A 18 -10.64 -2.55 -11.08
N ASN A 19 -9.58 -2.91 -11.79
CA ASN A 19 -9.64 -3.66 -13.04
C ASN A 19 -9.06 -5.05 -12.82
N ILE A 20 -9.76 -6.08 -13.30
CA ILE A 20 -9.29 -7.47 -13.30
C ILE A 20 -9.36 -7.97 -14.74
N TRP A 21 -8.20 -8.19 -15.32
CA TRP A 21 -8.06 -8.72 -16.66
C TRP A 21 -7.45 -10.12 -16.65
N ARG A 22 -8.04 -11.03 -17.40
CA ARG A 22 -7.59 -12.42 -17.52
C ARG A 22 -7.29 -12.73 -18.98
N PRO A 23 -6.09 -12.38 -19.49
CA PRO A 23 -5.70 -12.62 -20.87
C PRO A 23 -5.64 -14.12 -21.21
N THR A 24 -5.41 -14.95 -20.20
CA THR A 24 -5.41 -16.41 -20.33
C THR A 24 -6.06 -17.06 -19.11
N GLY A 25 -6.37 -18.35 -19.17
CA GLY A 25 -6.86 -19.10 -18.00
C GLY A 25 -5.83 -19.23 -16.86
N LYS A 26 -4.57 -18.92 -17.15
CA LYS A 26 -3.45 -19.03 -16.18
C LYS A 26 -2.95 -17.70 -15.64
N LEU A 27 -3.24 -16.59 -16.32
CA LEU A 27 -2.74 -15.27 -15.96
C LEU A 27 -3.89 -14.35 -15.61
N GLN A 28 -3.82 -13.78 -14.41
CA GLN A 28 -4.72 -12.73 -13.94
C GLN A 28 -3.91 -11.48 -13.61
N LEU A 29 -4.30 -10.36 -14.16
CA LEU A 29 -3.74 -9.04 -13.88
C LEU A 29 -4.78 -8.22 -13.12
N ARG A 30 -4.44 -7.79 -11.91
CA ARG A 30 -5.29 -6.91 -11.12
C ARG A 30 -4.61 -5.56 -10.98
N THR A 31 -5.28 -4.51 -11.47
CA THR A 31 -4.85 -3.12 -11.30
C THR A 31 -5.85 -2.42 -10.40
N SER A 32 -5.37 -1.68 -9.43
CA SER A 32 -6.21 -0.92 -8.51
C SER A 32 -5.63 0.48 -8.33
N ILE A 33 -6.50 1.48 -8.39
CA ILE A 33 -6.16 2.88 -8.11
C ILE A 33 -7.20 3.39 -7.13
N TRP A 34 -6.75 4.03 -6.04
CA TRP A 34 -7.67 4.66 -5.11
C TRP A 34 -7.08 5.91 -4.48
N GLN A 35 -7.96 6.76 -4.06
CA GLN A 35 -7.67 7.90 -3.21
C GLN A 35 -8.60 7.86 -2.00
N GLU A 36 -8.02 7.96 -0.82
CA GLU A 36 -8.76 8.00 0.45
C GLU A 36 -8.27 9.19 1.28
N VAL A 37 -9.17 9.68 2.12
CA VAL A 37 -8.88 10.73 3.08
C VAL A 37 -9.21 10.19 4.46
N ASN A 38 -8.22 10.14 5.31
CA ASN A 38 -8.33 9.57 6.64
C ASN A 38 -7.82 10.59 7.68
N PRO A 39 -8.34 10.54 8.92
CA PRO A 39 -7.71 11.24 10.03
C PRO A 39 -6.25 10.76 10.14
N SER A 40 -5.33 11.68 10.36
CA SER A 40 -3.93 11.30 10.55
C SER A 40 -3.72 10.76 11.96
N LEU A 41 -2.98 9.65 12.06
CA LEU A 41 -2.46 9.16 13.35
C LEU A 41 -1.18 9.89 13.76
N ASN A 42 -0.65 10.75 12.91
CA ASN A 42 0.51 11.57 13.21
C ASN A 42 0.07 12.79 14.01
N PRO A 43 0.63 13.05 15.21
CA PRO A 43 0.29 14.22 16.02
C PRO A 43 0.61 15.56 15.34
N LEU A 44 1.45 15.55 14.31
CA LEU A 44 1.84 16.73 13.52
C LEU A 44 0.94 16.98 12.30
N ALA A 45 -0.13 16.22 12.11
CA ALA A 45 -1.03 16.39 10.97
C ALA A 45 -2.45 15.97 11.33
N THR A 46 -3.45 16.72 10.88
CA THR A 46 -4.86 16.44 11.14
C THR A 46 -5.44 15.50 10.10
N ILE A 47 -5.04 15.64 8.84
CA ILE A 47 -5.60 14.93 7.69
C ILE A 47 -4.49 14.29 6.88
N ARG A 48 -4.73 13.02 6.50
CA ARG A 48 -3.90 12.25 5.57
C ARG A 48 -4.71 11.96 4.32
N ARG A 49 -4.21 12.40 3.17
CA ARG A 49 -4.70 11.99 1.86
C ARG A 49 -3.75 10.94 1.30
N GLU A 50 -4.29 9.75 1.13
CA GLU A 50 -3.58 8.60 0.58
C GLU A 50 -3.99 8.39 -0.87
N ARG A 51 -3.02 8.25 -1.77
CA ARG A 51 -3.20 7.84 -3.17
C ARG A 51 -2.40 6.60 -3.41
N VAL A 52 -3.03 5.57 -3.93
CA VAL A 52 -2.36 4.30 -4.17
C VAL A 52 -2.64 3.81 -5.59
N PHE A 53 -1.57 3.40 -6.24
CA PHE A 53 -1.59 2.56 -7.43
C PHE A 53 -1.05 1.19 -7.06
N ARG A 54 -1.80 0.13 -7.39
CA ARG A 54 -1.39 -1.26 -7.17
C ARG A 54 -1.55 -2.05 -8.45
N PHE A 55 -0.50 -2.78 -8.84
CA PHE A 55 -0.49 -3.75 -9.92
C PHE A 55 -0.08 -5.11 -9.37
N LEU A 56 -0.95 -6.11 -9.57
CA LEU A 56 -0.82 -7.44 -8.97
C LEU A 56 -1.08 -8.52 -10.02
N PRO A 57 -0.07 -8.88 -10.85
CA PRO A 57 -0.11 -10.06 -11.69
C PRO A 57 -0.03 -11.34 -10.86
N ASN A 58 -0.89 -12.30 -11.16
CA ASN A 58 -0.87 -13.64 -10.63
C ASN A 58 -0.82 -14.64 -11.79
N TRP A 59 0.22 -15.44 -11.83
CA TRP A 59 0.44 -16.44 -12.86
C TRP A 59 0.39 -17.85 -12.28
N ARG A 60 -0.61 -18.61 -12.68
CA ARG A 60 -0.77 -20.02 -12.33
C ARG A 60 -0.02 -20.88 -13.36
N VAL A 61 1.22 -21.27 -13.04
CA VAL A 61 2.06 -22.09 -13.91
C VAL A 61 1.45 -23.49 -14.07
N SER A 62 0.98 -24.08 -12.96
CA SER A 62 0.34 -25.39 -12.91
C SER A 62 -0.78 -25.41 -11.87
N ALA A 63 -1.47 -26.54 -11.70
CA ALA A 63 -2.43 -26.73 -10.61
C ALA A 63 -1.78 -26.61 -9.22
N LYS A 64 -0.46 -26.84 -9.13
CA LYS A 64 0.29 -26.88 -7.87
C LYS A 64 1.18 -25.65 -7.63
N GLN A 65 1.35 -24.79 -8.63
CA GLN A 65 2.30 -23.69 -8.55
C GLN A 65 1.73 -22.39 -9.09
N SER A 66 1.93 -21.31 -8.36
CA SER A 66 1.63 -19.96 -8.81
C SER A 66 2.70 -18.96 -8.38
N PHE A 67 2.87 -17.93 -9.18
CA PHE A 67 3.66 -16.76 -8.87
C PHE A 67 2.76 -15.55 -8.78
N GLU A 68 3.04 -14.71 -7.80
CA GLU A 68 2.39 -13.43 -7.62
C GLU A 68 3.46 -12.34 -7.50
N ILE A 69 3.29 -11.27 -8.25
CA ILE A 69 4.16 -10.09 -8.18
C ILE A 69 3.29 -8.95 -7.67
N LEU A 70 3.79 -8.15 -6.75
CA LEU A 70 3.21 -6.87 -6.38
C LEU A 70 4.11 -5.75 -6.84
N PHE A 71 3.52 -4.76 -7.45
CA PHE A 71 4.06 -3.42 -7.54
C PHE A 71 3.03 -2.45 -6.97
N GLU A 72 3.41 -1.75 -5.90
CA GLU A 72 2.56 -0.75 -5.23
C GLU A 72 3.33 0.55 -5.07
N PHE A 73 2.71 1.62 -5.48
CA PHE A 73 3.13 2.98 -5.23
C PHE A 73 2.06 3.68 -4.40
N GLN A 74 2.46 4.24 -3.29
CA GLN A 74 1.60 4.99 -2.38
C GLN A 74 2.21 6.38 -2.17
N ASN A 75 1.38 7.41 -2.35
CA ASN A 75 1.72 8.79 -2.03
C ASN A 75 0.78 9.28 -0.94
N ASP A 76 1.36 9.70 0.17
CA ASP A 76 0.66 10.22 1.34
C ASP A 76 0.96 11.70 1.48
N VAL A 77 -0.07 12.52 1.45
CA VAL A 77 0.01 13.95 1.72
C VAL A 77 -0.61 14.23 3.08
N LEU A 78 0.22 14.63 4.04
CA LEU A 78 -0.21 15.03 5.38
C LEU A 78 -0.36 16.53 5.43
N ARG A 79 -1.50 17.01 5.89
CA ARG A 79 -1.84 18.45 5.97
C ARG A 79 -2.30 18.84 7.37
N ASP A 80 -2.27 20.14 7.61
CA ASP A 80 -2.74 20.79 8.83
C ASP A 80 -1.99 20.33 10.10
N ASN A 81 -0.82 20.88 10.30
CA ASN A 81 -0.15 20.80 11.61
C ASN A 81 -0.91 21.70 12.61
N PRO A 82 -1.55 21.16 13.66
CA PRO A 82 -2.30 21.95 14.63
C PRO A 82 -1.41 22.86 15.50
N PHE A 83 -0.09 22.72 15.40
CA PHE A 83 0.89 23.44 16.21
C PHE A 83 1.64 24.56 15.46
N THR A 84 1.39 24.74 14.16
CA THR A 84 2.01 25.81 13.38
C THR A 84 1.00 26.90 13.03
N ASP A 85 1.27 28.12 13.49
CA ASP A 85 0.50 29.31 13.09
C ASP A 85 0.78 29.63 11.62
N GLY A 86 -0.16 29.25 10.75
CA GLY A 86 -0.32 29.86 9.42
C GLY A 86 0.53 29.30 8.27
N ASN A 87 1.45 28.39 8.47
CA ASN A 87 2.08 27.62 7.40
C ASN A 87 1.47 26.22 7.34
N ASP A 88 0.77 25.91 6.26
CA ASP A 88 0.34 24.56 5.94
C ASP A 88 1.59 23.75 5.58
N ASP A 89 2.29 23.23 6.60
CA ASP A 89 3.40 22.30 6.39
C ASP A 89 2.82 21.03 5.79
N VAL A 90 2.96 20.92 4.48
CA VAL A 90 2.61 19.72 3.71
C VAL A 90 3.79 18.77 3.80
N LEU A 91 3.60 17.62 4.43
CA LEU A 91 4.56 16.54 4.38
C LEU A 91 4.14 15.57 3.29
N ASP A 92 4.98 15.38 2.29
CA ASP A 92 4.81 14.38 1.25
C ASP A 92 5.62 13.13 1.60
N GLU A 93 4.96 11.99 1.52
CA GLU A 93 5.59 10.68 1.75
C GLU A 93 5.27 9.75 0.58
N ASP A 94 6.31 9.22 -0.05
CA ASP A 94 6.21 8.20 -1.08
C ASP A 94 6.65 6.85 -0.55
N LEU A 95 5.82 5.83 -0.73
CA LEU A 95 6.13 4.45 -0.40
C LEU A 95 6.03 3.58 -1.66
N ILE A 96 7.13 2.93 -2.00
CA ILE A 96 7.17 1.92 -3.06
C ILE A 96 7.34 0.56 -2.40
N THR A 97 6.43 -0.36 -2.69
CA THR A 97 6.53 -1.75 -2.25
C THR A 97 6.47 -2.67 -3.45
N THR A 98 7.44 -3.56 -3.54
CA THR A 98 7.47 -4.61 -4.56
C THR A 98 7.72 -5.95 -3.88
N TYR A 99 7.05 -7.01 -4.34
CA TYR A 99 7.40 -8.36 -3.95
C TYR A 99 7.21 -9.36 -5.10
N LEU A 100 7.96 -10.46 -5.01
CA LEU A 100 7.75 -11.69 -5.72
C LEU A 100 7.40 -12.78 -4.72
N GLN A 101 6.27 -13.45 -4.90
CA GLN A 101 5.83 -14.57 -4.10
C GLN A 101 5.66 -15.80 -4.95
N TRP A 102 6.17 -16.91 -4.48
CA TRP A 102 5.95 -18.24 -5.03
C TRP A 102 5.11 -19.06 -4.05
N ASN A 103 4.05 -19.67 -4.57
CA ASN A 103 3.20 -20.61 -3.84
C ASN A 103 3.34 -21.97 -4.50
N TYR A 104 3.64 -22.98 -3.70
CA TYR A 104 3.77 -24.36 -4.15
C TYR A 104 2.98 -25.29 -3.23
N GLN A 105 2.09 -26.08 -3.83
CA GLN A 105 1.25 -27.05 -3.15
C GLN A 105 1.50 -28.45 -3.73
N PRO A 106 2.54 -29.16 -3.25
CA PRO A 106 2.88 -30.50 -3.76
C PRO A 106 1.76 -31.52 -3.53
N SER A 107 1.01 -31.39 -2.43
CA SER A 107 -0.15 -32.21 -2.08
C SER A 107 -1.24 -31.38 -1.44
N GLU A 108 -2.41 -31.96 -1.20
CA GLU A 108 -3.53 -31.29 -0.52
C GLU A 108 -3.19 -30.91 0.94
N HIS A 109 -2.21 -31.58 1.50
CA HIS A 109 -1.80 -31.41 2.90
C HIS A 109 -0.62 -30.45 3.10
N ILE A 110 0.11 -30.11 2.04
CA ILE A 110 1.34 -29.32 2.17
C ILE A 110 1.25 -28.08 1.28
N THR A 111 1.49 -26.93 1.88
CA THR A 111 1.62 -25.64 1.16
C THR A 111 2.93 -24.98 1.57
N ILE A 112 3.73 -24.61 0.58
CA ILE A 112 4.98 -23.86 0.74
C ILE A 112 4.76 -22.48 0.09
N GLN A 113 5.08 -21.44 0.82
CA GLN A 113 5.01 -20.07 0.34
C GLN A 113 6.35 -19.39 0.61
N SER A 114 6.94 -18.81 -0.41
CA SER A 114 8.12 -17.97 -0.27
C SER A 114 7.86 -16.60 -0.87
N ARG A 115 8.39 -15.55 -0.22
CA ARG A 115 8.28 -14.17 -0.67
C ARG A 115 9.58 -13.43 -0.45
N VAL A 116 9.96 -12.64 -1.44
CA VAL A 116 11.00 -11.63 -1.33
C VAL A 116 10.34 -10.29 -1.58
N GLN A 117 10.50 -9.37 -0.64
CA GLN A 117 9.86 -8.04 -0.68
C GLN A 117 10.91 -6.96 -0.50
N LYS A 118 10.77 -5.90 -1.26
CA LYS A 118 11.49 -4.64 -1.07
C LYS A 118 10.48 -3.52 -0.83
N SER A 119 10.73 -2.70 0.20
CA SER A 119 9.96 -1.49 0.49
C SER A 119 10.88 -0.32 0.68
N LYS A 120 10.59 0.79 0.00
CA LYS A 120 11.34 2.03 0.11
C LYS A 120 10.37 3.16 0.38
N ARG A 121 10.65 3.93 1.46
CA ARG A 121 9.92 5.17 1.79
C ARG A 121 10.85 6.35 1.59
N GLN A 122 10.33 7.38 0.96
CA GLN A 122 10.93 8.71 0.88
C GLN A 122 9.93 9.72 1.47
N SER A 123 10.41 10.60 2.33
CA SER A 123 9.59 11.62 2.98
C SER A 123 10.39 12.90 3.06
N ASP A 124 9.73 14.03 2.93
CA ASP A 124 10.33 15.35 3.17
C ASP A 124 10.67 15.58 4.65
N GLY A 125 10.17 14.73 5.55
CA GLY A 125 10.47 14.74 6.99
C GLY A 125 11.80 14.06 7.33
N VAL A 126 12.58 14.72 8.22
CA VAL A 126 13.95 14.36 8.60
C VAL A 126 13.99 13.04 9.33
N PHE A 127 13.77 11.98 9.23
CA PHE A 127 13.89 10.68 9.93
C PHE A 127 12.84 9.64 9.52
N ARG A 128 12.20 9.83 8.37
CA ARG A 128 11.17 8.91 7.91
C ARG A 128 11.55 8.06 6.70
N ASN A 129 12.74 8.29 6.15
CA ASN A 129 13.24 7.51 5.02
C ASN A 129 13.68 6.14 5.48
N PHE A 130 13.25 5.10 4.78
CA PHE A 130 13.77 3.75 4.99
C PHE A 130 13.86 2.97 3.68
N ASP A 131 14.77 2.00 3.64
CA ASP A 131 14.88 0.95 2.63
C ASP A 131 14.91 -0.39 3.38
N SER A 132 13.99 -1.28 3.08
CA SER A 132 13.91 -2.59 3.75
C SER A 132 13.77 -3.71 2.74
N ASN A 133 14.46 -4.81 3.03
CA ASN A 133 14.33 -6.06 2.30
C ASN A 133 13.85 -7.14 3.27
N LEU A 134 12.84 -7.89 2.87
CA LEU A 134 12.26 -8.96 3.65
C LEU A 134 12.25 -10.25 2.83
N VAL A 135 12.71 -11.33 3.44
CA VAL A 135 12.54 -12.69 2.93
C VAL A 135 11.62 -13.43 3.88
N PHE A 136 10.61 -14.05 3.34
CA PHE A 136 9.61 -14.80 4.10
C PHE A 136 9.48 -16.20 3.54
N LEU A 137 9.48 -17.22 4.42
CA LEU A 137 9.20 -18.60 4.10
C LEU A 137 8.14 -19.14 5.07
N ASN A 138 7.07 -19.70 4.53
CA ASN A 138 6.01 -20.35 5.29
C ASN A 138 5.81 -21.78 4.80
N LEU A 139 5.75 -22.73 5.71
CA LEU A 139 5.37 -24.11 5.47
C LEU A 139 4.11 -24.41 6.28
N GLN A 140 3.05 -24.80 5.62
CA GLN A 140 1.80 -25.21 6.25
C GLN A 140 1.57 -26.69 5.97
N VAL A 141 1.36 -27.47 7.01
CA VAL A 141 0.98 -28.89 6.95
C VAL A 141 -0.40 -29.06 7.57
N ARG A 142 -1.31 -29.74 6.87
CA ARG A 142 -2.66 -30.10 7.35
C ARG A 142 -2.77 -31.63 7.40
N TRP A 143 -3.28 -32.17 8.46
CA TRP A 143 -3.60 -33.60 8.63
C TRP A 143 -5.09 -33.82 8.78
#